data_064d0e1dcbd1d99099c61e3ac6f45b5e
#
_entry.id   064d0e1dcbd1d99099c61e3ac6f45b5e
#
_cell.length_a   1.000
_cell.length_b   1.000
_cell.length_c   1.000
_cell.angle_alpha   90.00
_cell.angle_beta   90.00
_cell.angle_gamma   90.00
#
_symmetry.space_group_name_H-M   'P 1'
#
loop_
_entity.id
_entity.type
_entity.pdbx_description
1 polymer ?
#
loop_
_entity_poly.entity_id
_entity_poly.type
_entity_poly.pdbx_seq_one_letter_code
_entity_poly.pdbx_strand_id
1 'polypeptide(L)'
;MYEAREQEDILQELQAASGTPASKIEGTFENDMLAANSLEFAKVEVELEQAYKAAFAETSWGDYLTMIAAQFGVDRKRAGKAKGIVTVTGTGSVSKGSRFATAAGALFVATQNVDVVGSADIPVEAVLEGAAGNVAAGTVNVIPMSIPGISAVTNKAPMADGYDEESDEALLKRYYIEIGRASCRERV
;
A
#
# COMPACT_ATOMS: atom_id res chain seq x y z
N MET A 1 -23.09 3.44 17.09
CA MET A 1 -22.19 3.86 16.00
C MET A 1 -23.08 4.50 14.96
N TYR A 2 -22.67 5.56 14.27
CA TYR A 2 -23.44 6.13 13.17
C TYR A 2 -23.47 5.13 12.01
N GLU A 3 -24.64 4.94 11.43
CA GLU A 3 -24.86 4.11 10.25
C GLU A 3 -25.56 4.97 9.19
N ALA A 4 -25.06 4.92 7.95
CA ALA A 4 -25.63 5.65 6.84
C ALA A 4 -27.00 5.04 6.48
N ARG A 5 -27.97 5.91 6.18
CA ARG A 5 -29.29 5.48 5.72
C ARG A 5 -29.25 5.13 4.23
N GLU A 6 -30.11 4.22 3.84
CA GLU A 6 -30.31 3.91 2.42
C GLU A 6 -31.02 5.07 1.69
N GLN A 7 -30.74 5.21 0.38
CA GLN A 7 -31.37 6.25 -0.44
C GLN A 7 -32.89 6.22 -0.37
N GLU A 8 -33.47 5.04 -0.33
CA GLU A 8 -34.93 4.81 -0.29
C GLU A 8 -35.56 5.43 0.98
N ASP A 9 -34.94 5.23 2.13
CA ASP A 9 -35.39 5.77 3.41
C ASP A 9 -35.35 7.30 3.39
N ILE A 10 -34.26 7.87 2.89
CA ILE A 10 -34.10 9.32 2.74
C ILE A 10 -35.15 9.88 1.77
N LEU A 11 -35.40 9.22 0.64
CA LEU A 11 -36.43 9.63 -0.31
C LEU A 11 -37.82 9.65 0.33
N GLN A 12 -38.18 8.62 1.07
CA GLN A 12 -39.45 8.52 1.76
C GLN A 12 -39.62 9.66 2.79
N GLU A 13 -38.61 9.99 3.53
CA GLU A 13 -38.61 11.12 4.47
C GLU A 13 -38.79 12.46 3.76
N LEU A 14 -38.06 12.70 2.66
CA LEU A 14 -38.19 13.90 1.85
C LEU A 14 -39.60 14.04 1.25
N GLN A 15 -40.17 12.95 0.74
CA GLN A 15 -41.54 12.89 0.21
C GLN A 15 -42.59 13.16 1.30
N ALA A 16 -42.36 12.65 2.51
CA ALA A 16 -43.23 12.92 3.65
C ALA A 16 -43.14 14.39 4.09
N ALA A 17 -41.96 14.96 4.10
CA ALA A 17 -41.74 16.36 4.48
C ALA A 17 -42.30 17.37 3.45
N SER A 18 -42.27 17.04 2.15
CA SER A 18 -42.79 17.92 1.08
C SER A 18 -44.30 18.18 1.17
N GLY A 19 -45.05 17.24 1.73
CA GLY A 19 -46.48 17.34 1.92
C GLY A 19 -47.34 17.37 0.64
N THR A 20 -46.73 17.35 -0.54
CA THR A 20 -47.44 17.36 -1.83
C THR A 20 -47.70 15.94 -2.35
N PRO A 21 -48.90 15.60 -2.81
CA PRO A 21 -49.18 14.28 -3.40
C PRO A 21 -48.31 13.98 -4.63
N ALA A 22 -47.95 14.98 -5.42
CA ALA A 22 -47.13 14.85 -6.61
C ALA A 22 -45.71 14.33 -6.28
N SER A 23 -45.16 14.65 -5.09
CA SER A 23 -43.84 14.17 -4.67
C SER A 23 -43.72 12.66 -4.57
N LYS A 24 -44.82 11.93 -4.46
CA LYS A 24 -44.90 10.47 -4.36
C LYS A 24 -45.17 9.77 -5.70
N ILE A 25 -45.34 10.53 -6.78
CA ILE A 25 -45.66 10.00 -8.10
C ILE A 25 -44.38 10.02 -8.94
N GLU A 26 -43.88 8.86 -9.27
CA GLU A 26 -42.66 8.68 -10.11
C GLU A 26 -42.90 9.37 -11.49
N GLY A 27 -41.86 10.06 -11.97
CA GLY A 27 -41.85 10.83 -13.19
C GLY A 27 -42.48 12.23 -13.09
N THR A 28 -42.88 12.67 -11.89
CA THR A 28 -43.20 14.09 -11.64
C THR A 28 -41.90 14.87 -11.34
N PHE A 29 -41.95 16.16 -11.67
CA PHE A 29 -40.81 17.06 -11.40
C PHE A 29 -40.42 17.07 -9.91
N GLU A 30 -41.38 17.12 -9.00
CA GLU A 30 -41.17 17.08 -7.57
C GLU A 30 -40.48 15.77 -7.11
N ASN A 31 -40.99 14.62 -7.63
CA ASN A 31 -40.39 13.32 -7.29
C ASN A 31 -38.95 13.22 -7.79
N ASP A 32 -38.71 13.59 -9.05
CA ASP A 32 -37.39 13.50 -9.68
C ASP A 32 -36.37 14.39 -8.95
N MET A 33 -36.79 15.59 -8.52
CA MET A 33 -35.95 16.48 -7.69
C MET A 33 -35.62 15.88 -6.32
N LEU A 34 -36.57 15.26 -5.64
CA LEU A 34 -36.36 14.62 -4.36
C LEU A 34 -35.50 13.36 -4.49
N ALA A 35 -35.70 12.57 -5.55
CA ALA A 35 -34.88 11.39 -5.82
C ALA A 35 -33.42 11.75 -6.10
N ALA A 36 -33.17 12.81 -6.88
CA ALA A 36 -31.82 13.30 -7.10
C ALA A 36 -31.14 13.78 -5.80
N ASN A 37 -31.86 14.52 -4.97
CA ASN A 37 -31.34 14.99 -3.69
C ASN A 37 -31.09 13.83 -2.70
N SER A 38 -32.00 12.85 -2.62
CA SER A 38 -31.84 11.69 -1.74
C SER A 38 -30.60 10.88 -2.07
N LEU A 39 -30.23 10.78 -3.36
CA LEU A 39 -29.00 10.13 -3.78
C LEU A 39 -27.75 10.85 -3.28
N GLU A 40 -27.73 12.19 -3.37
CA GLU A 40 -26.60 12.97 -2.89
C GLU A 40 -26.50 12.95 -1.35
N PHE A 41 -27.63 12.99 -0.65
CA PHE A 41 -27.64 12.83 0.81
C PHE A 41 -27.15 11.44 1.25
N ALA A 42 -27.57 10.38 0.56
CA ALA A 42 -27.10 9.04 0.86
C ALA A 42 -25.57 8.91 0.69
N LYS A 43 -24.98 9.51 -0.35
CA LYS A 43 -23.54 9.58 -0.53
C LYS A 43 -22.84 10.31 0.62
N VAL A 44 -23.37 11.47 1.02
CA VAL A 44 -22.82 12.26 2.14
C VAL A 44 -22.89 11.47 3.46
N GLU A 45 -23.97 10.74 3.71
CA GLU A 45 -24.11 9.93 4.90
C GLU A 45 -23.10 8.75 4.93
N VAL A 46 -22.84 8.13 3.78
CA VAL A 46 -21.78 7.10 3.66
C VAL A 46 -20.41 7.71 3.95
N GLU A 47 -20.12 8.88 3.40
CA GLU A 47 -18.85 9.58 3.70
C GLU A 47 -18.73 9.95 5.18
N LEU A 48 -19.84 10.37 5.81
CA LEU A 48 -19.88 10.68 7.24
C LEU A 48 -19.64 9.42 8.09
N GLU A 49 -20.24 8.29 7.72
CA GLU A 49 -19.98 7.00 8.37
C GLU A 49 -18.52 6.59 8.28
N GLN A 50 -17.92 6.74 7.09
CA GLN A 50 -16.50 6.46 6.90
C GLN A 50 -15.61 7.40 7.73
N ALA A 51 -15.93 8.68 7.75
CA ALA A 51 -15.22 9.66 8.57
C ALA A 51 -15.30 9.32 10.07
N TYR A 52 -16.48 8.88 10.52
CA TYR A 52 -16.67 8.43 11.90
C TYR A 52 -15.83 7.20 12.23
N LYS A 53 -15.81 6.20 11.35
CA LYS A 53 -14.96 5.00 11.52
C LYS A 53 -13.48 5.34 11.50
N ALA A 54 -13.07 6.27 10.64
CA ALA A 54 -11.70 6.72 10.53
C ALA A 54 -11.21 7.51 11.76
N ALA A 55 -12.10 8.06 12.57
CA ALA A 55 -11.75 8.85 13.76
C ALA A 55 -11.23 8.01 14.95
N PHE A 56 -11.49 6.71 14.97
CA PHE A 56 -11.12 5.83 16.07
C PHE A 56 -10.13 4.76 15.61
N ALA A 57 -9.03 4.58 16.33
CA ALA A 57 -7.97 3.65 15.96
C ALA A 57 -8.47 2.21 15.72
N GLU A 58 -9.46 1.76 16.50
CA GLU A 58 -10.02 0.40 16.42
C GLU A 58 -10.79 0.12 15.12
N THR A 59 -11.41 1.15 14.57
CA THR A 59 -12.22 1.05 13.33
C THR A 59 -11.58 1.69 12.13
N SER A 60 -10.45 2.35 12.31
CA SER A 60 -9.68 3.03 11.27
C SER A 60 -8.83 2.06 10.44
N TRP A 61 -8.42 2.48 9.28
CA TRP A 61 -7.64 1.68 8.33
C TRP A 61 -6.64 2.53 7.54
N GLY A 62 -5.63 1.88 6.95
CA GLY A 62 -4.69 2.46 6.00
C GLY A 62 -4.03 3.74 6.50
N ASP A 63 -4.11 4.79 5.70
CA ASP A 63 -3.51 6.08 6.00
C ASP A 63 -4.15 6.77 7.21
N TYR A 64 -5.45 6.59 7.44
CA TYR A 64 -6.13 7.14 8.61
C TYR A 64 -5.58 6.56 9.90
N LEU A 65 -5.42 5.23 9.96
CA LEU A 65 -4.81 4.58 11.12
C LEU A 65 -3.35 5.01 11.30
N THR A 66 -2.62 5.18 10.20
CA THR A 66 -1.24 5.68 10.21
C THR A 66 -1.15 7.07 10.82
N MET A 67 -2.07 7.98 10.43
CA MET A 67 -2.13 9.34 10.99
C MET A 67 -2.48 9.34 12.49
N ILE A 68 -3.41 8.48 12.92
CA ILE A 68 -3.76 8.35 14.35
C ILE A 68 -2.53 7.85 15.13
N ALA A 69 -1.88 6.79 14.67
CA ALA A 69 -0.72 6.22 15.34
C ALA A 69 0.44 7.21 15.43
N ALA A 70 0.69 7.98 14.38
CA ALA A 70 1.72 9.00 14.34
C ALA A 70 1.53 10.12 15.36
N GLN A 71 0.29 10.48 15.73
CA GLN A 71 0.02 11.46 16.78
C GLN A 71 0.56 11.03 18.15
N PHE A 72 0.74 9.72 18.34
CA PHE A 72 1.29 9.14 19.56
C PHE A 72 2.75 8.66 19.37
N GLY A 73 3.42 9.09 18.29
CA GLY A 73 4.81 8.75 18.03
C GLY A 73 5.03 7.32 17.50
N VAL A 74 3.98 6.69 16.99
CA VAL A 74 4.04 5.33 16.43
C VAL A 74 3.94 5.40 14.91
N ASP A 75 5.09 5.49 14.23
CA ASP A 75 5.13 5.49 12.77
C ASP A 75 4.96 4.09 12.19
N ARG A 76 4.20 3.97 11.09
CA ARG A 76 4.08 2.71 10.34
C ARG A 76 5.44 2.32 9.75
N LYS A 77 5.81 1.06 9.90
CA LYS A 77 7.01 0.51 9.26
C LYS A 77 6.77 0.37 7.77
N ARG A 78 7.53 1.12 6.98
CA ARG A 78 7.44 1.09 5.51
C ARG A 78 8.02 -0.21 4.99
N ALA A 79 7.58 -0.62 3.79
CA ALA A 79 8.17 -1.74 3.07
C ALA A 79 9.65 -1.51 2.80
N GLY A 80 10.41 -2.59 2.72
CA GLY A 80 11.82 -2.57 2.39
C GLY A 80 12.13 -3.36 1.13
N LYS A 81 13.18 -2.93 0.41
CA LYS A 81 13.64 -3.62 -0.80
C LYS A 81 14.59 -4.75 -0.45
N ALA A 82 14.41 -5.89 -1.10
CA ALA A 82 15.40 -6.96 -1.01
C ALA A 82 16.73 -6.53 -1.65
N LYS A 83 17.82 -6.94 -1.03
CA LYS A 83 19.18 -6.63 -1.46
C LYS A 83 20.00 -7.91 -1.58
N GLY A 84 21.07 -7.83 -2.35
CA GLY A 84 22.00 -8.92 -2.48
C GLY A 84 23.07 -8.64 -3.52
N ILE A 85 23.74 -9.68 -3.92
CA ILE A 85 24.86 -9.62 -4.88
C ILE A 85 24.56 -10.57 -6.03
N VAL A 86 24.69 -10.08 -7.25
CA VAL A 86 24.74 -10.92 -8.45
C VAL A 86 26.16 -11.00 -8.96
N THR A 87 26.57 -12.19 -9.41
CA THR A 87 27.81 -12.41 -10.12
C THR A 87 27.50 -12.39 -11.61
N VAL A 88 28.12 -11.51 -12.34
CA VAL A 88 28.05 -11.45 -13.81
C VAL A 88 29.32 -12.00 -14.43
N THR A 89 29.19 -12.60 -15.63
CA THR A 89 30.31 -13.14 -16.39
C THR A 89 30.39 -12.47 -17.74
N GLY A 90 31.59 -12.05 -18.14
CA GLY A 90 31.85 -11.40 -19.42
C GLY A 90 33.00 -10.40 -19.35
N THR A 91 33.09 -9.53 -20.35
CA THR A 91 34.05 -8.42 -20.37
C THR A 91 33.33 -7.15 -20.85
N GLY A 92 33.12 -6.22 -19.96
CA GLY A 92 32.36 -4.98 -20.24
C GLY A 92 32.16 -4.16 -18.98
N SER A 93 31.28 -3.16 -19.05
CA SER A 93 30.93 -2.32 -17.90
C SER A 93 29.43 -2.43 -17.61
N VAL A 94 29.09 -2.70 -16.35
CA VAL A 94 27.72 -2.68 -15.86
C VAL A 94 27.48 -1.36 -15.14
N SER A 95 26.59 -0.56 -15.70
CA SER A 95 26.26 0.74 -15.10
C SER A 95 25.24 0.62 -13.97
N LYS A 96 25.30 1.54 -13.03
CA LYS A 96 24.23 1.72 -12.04
C LYS A 96 22.86 1.86 -12.75
N GLY A 97 21.87 1.11 -12.29
CA GLY A 97 20.54 1.06 -12.91
C GLY A 97 20.38 -0.07 -13.94
N SER A 98 21.46 -0.79 -14.29
CA SER A 98 21.34 -2.02 -15.11
C SER A 98 20.44 -3.02 -14.40
N ARG A 99 19.57 -3.70 -15.20
CA ARG A 99 18.52 -4.57 -14.67
C ARG A 99 18.88 -6.04 -14.83
N PHE A 100 18.57 -6.79 -13.80
CA PHE A 100 18.64 -8.25 -13.75
C PHE A 100 17.28 -8.79 -13.31
N ALA A 101 16.95 -10.02 -13.69
CA ALA A 101 15.65 -10.58 -13.37
C ALA A 101 15.74 -12.07 -13.01
N THR A 102 14.70 -12.52 -12.32
CA THR A 102 14.40 -13.95 -12.22
C THR A 102 13.48 -14.36 -13.37
N ALA A 103 13.42 -15.65 -13.68
CA ALA A 103 12.44 -16.20 -14.63
C ALA A 103 10.98 -15.98 -14.17
N ALA A 104 10.74 -15.80 -12.86
CA ALA A 104 9.45 -15.49 -12.28
C ALA A 104 9.07 -13.99 -12.37
N GLY A 105 9.96 -13.12 -12.91
CA GLY A 105 9.66 -11.70 -13.13
C GLY A 105 10.11 -10.74 -12.01
N ALA A 106 10.74 -11.21 -10.94
CA ALA A 106 11.33 -10.32 -9.95
C ALA A 106 12.51 -9.55 -10.57
N LEU A 107 12.49 -8.22 -10.47
CA LEU A 107 13.46 -7.31 -11.08
C LEU A 107 14.40 -6.73 -10.02
N PHE A 108 15.68 -6.66 -10.36
CA PHE A 108 16.75 -6.09 -9.55
C PHE A 108 17.53 -5.06 -10.36
N VAL A 109 18.04 -4.05 -9.70
CA VAL A 109 18.88 -3.01 -10.32
C VAL A 109 20.24 -2.95 -9.66
N ALA A 110 21.29 -2.76 -10.48
CA ALA A 110 22.63 -2.50 -9.98
C ALA A 110 22.69 -1.17 -9.23
N THR A 111 23.26 -1.15 -8.03
CA THR A 111 23.35 0.04 -7.19
C THR A 111 24.59 0.88 -7.49
N GLN A 112 25.57 0.35 -8.20
CA GLN A 112 26.84 1.01 -8.57
C GLN A 112 27.33 0.57 -9.94
N ASN A 113 28.29 1.34 -10.47
CA ASN A 113 29.01 0.98 -11.70
C ASN A 113 30.12 -0.03 -11.38
N VAL A 114 30.25 -1.08 -12.17
CA VAL A 114 31.28 -2.11 -12.02
C VAL A 114 31.85 -2.49 -13.38
N ASP A 115 33.18 -2.44 -13.54
CA ASP A 115 33.85 -2.98 -14.69
C ASP A 115 34.09 -4.48 -14.49
N VAL A 116 33.70 -5.27 -15.49
CA VAL A 116 33.74 -6.74 -15.46
C VAL A 116 34.87 -7.21 -16.37
N VAL A 117 35.79 -7.98 -15.81
CA VAL A 117 36.85 -8.68 -16.54
C VAL A 117 36.81 -10.16 -16.14
N GLY A 118 36.17 -10.98 -16.99
CA GLY A 118 35.92 -12.39 -16.72
C GLY A 118 34.71 -12.60 -15.81
N SER A 119 34.76 -12.19 -14.55
CA SER A 119 33.65 -12.28 -13.61
C SER A 119 33.73 -11.17 -12.57
N ALA A 120 32.59 -10.61 -12.18
CA ALA A 120 32.52 -9.61 -11.11
C ALA A 120 31.22 -9.73 -10.30
N ASP A 121 31.32 -9.41 -9.03
CA ASP A 121 30.19 -9.36 -8.10
C ASP A 121 29.61 -7.93 -8.04
N ILE A 122 28.32 -7.80 -8.26
CA ILE A 122 27.62 -6.52 -8.36
C ILE A 122 26.52 -6.46 -7.28
N PRO A 123 26.55 -5.46 -6.40
CA PRO A 123 25.45 -5.26 -5.46
C PRO A 123 24.20 -4.77 -6.19
N VAL A 124 23.07 -5.38 -5.85
CA VAL A 124 21.77 -5.09 -6.46
C VAL A 124 20.71 -4.91 -5.38
N GLU A 125 19.66 -4.18 -5.73
CA GLU A 125 18.45 -4.07 -4.93
C GLU A 125 17.21 -4.36 -5.79
N ALA A 126 16.15 -4.86 -5.15
CA ALA A 126 14.88 -5.09 -5.84
C ALA A 126 14.27 -3.78 -6.33
N VAL A 127 13.62 -3.80 -7.49
CA VAL A 127 12.89 -2.64 -8.03
C VAL A 127 11.66 -2.35 -7.17
N LEU A 128 10.92 -3.41 -6.83
CA LEU A 128 9.75 -3.34 -5.98
C LEU A 128 10.14 -3.60 -4.52
N GLU A 129 9.48 -2.90 -3.63
CA GLU A 129 9.54 -3.16 -2.20
C GLU A 129 8.73 -4.40 -1.84
N GLY A 130 9.04 -4.99 -0.70
CA GLY A 130 8.29 -6.13 -0.20
C GLY A 130 9.07 -7.45 -0.17
N ALA A 131 8.49 -8.43 0.50
CA ALA A 131 9.05 -9.75 0.68
C ALA A 131 9.19 -10.54 -0.63
N ALA A 132 8.44 -10.17 -1.68
CA ALA A 132 8.52 -10.80 -3.00
C ALA A 132 9.90 -10.65 -3.69
N GLY A 133 10.71 -9.68 -3.24
CA GLY A 133 12.09 -9.52 -3.66
C GLY A 133 13.07 -10.53 -3.05
N ASN A 134 12.68 -11.26 -1.99
CA ASN A 134 13.51 -12.28 -1.38
C ASN A 134 13.48 -13.55 -2.24
N VAL A 135 14.52 -13.77 -3.01
CA VAL A 135 14.60 -14.89 -3.94
C VAL A 135 15.79 -15.79 -3.62
N ALA A 136 15.64 -17.07 -3.91
CA ALA A 136 16.66 -18.08 -3.61
C ALA A 136 17.95 -17.88 -4.45
N ALA A 137 19.04 -18.47 -4.00
CA ALA A 137 20.28 -18.51 -4.77
C ALA A 137 20.07 -19.17 -6.14
N GLY A 138 20.73 -18.65 -7.18
CA GLY A 138 20.68 -19.17 -8.55
C GLY A 138 19.42 -18.78 -9.34
N THR A 139 18.50 -18.02 -8.76
CA THR A 139 17.24 -17.66 -9.44
C THR A 139 17.32 -16.38 -10.28
N VAL A 140 18.25 -15.49 -9.99
CA VAL A 140 18.50 -14.27 -10.80
C VAL A 140 19.42 -14.67 -11.96
N ASN A 141 18.85 -15.07 -13.07
CA ASN A 141 19.57 -15.64 -14.21
C ASN A 141 19.17 -15.03 -15.56
N VAL A 142 18.38 -13.95 -15.56
CA VAL A 142 17.91 -13.27 -16.76
C VAL A 142 18.48 -11.85 -16.82
N ILE A 143 18.95 -11.45 -17.99
CA ILE A 143 19.33 -10.07 -18.31
C ILE A 143 18.28 -9.51 -19.26
N PRO A 144 17.27 -8.74 -18.75
CA PRO A 144 16.14 -8.28 -19.55
C PRO A 144 16.54 -7.35 -20.69
N MET A 145 17.61 -6.59 -20.49
CA MET A 145 18.18 -5.71 -21.49
C MET A 145 19.65 -6.07 -21.67
N SER A 146 20.03 -6.44 -22.87
CA SER A 146 21.41 -6.82 -23.20
C SER A 146 22.42 -5.77 -22.75
N ILE A 147 23.43 -6.19 -22.01
CA ILE A 147 24.54 -5.35 -21.55
C ILE A 147 25.75 -5.76 -22.39
N PRO A 148 26.38 -4.83 -23.14
CA PRO A 148 27.51 -5.16 -24.00
C PRO A 148 28.64 -5.86 -23.25
N GLY A 149 29.07 -7.01 -23.77
CA GLY A 149 30.16 -7.79 -23.19
C GLY A 149 29.77 -8.70 -22.01
N ILE A 150 28.53 -8.67 -21.51
CA ILE A 150 28.05 -9.53 -20.42
C ILE A 150 27.25 -10.70 -21.02
N SER A 151 27.62 -11.90 -20.67
CA SER A 151 27.04 -13.14 -21.22
C SER A 151 26.11 -13.86 -20.25
N ALA A 152 26.34 -13.74 -18.94
CA ALA A 152 25.54 -14.44 -17.94
C ALA A 152 25.48 -13.69 -16.61
N VAL A 153 24.44 -13.96 -15.83
CA VAL A 153 24.26 -13.47 -14.46
C VAL A 153 23.76 -14.60 -13.57
N THR A 154 24.17 -14.60 -12.33
CA THR A 154 23.62 -15.49 -11.29
C THR A 154 23.80 -14.86 -9.91
N ASN A 155 22.93 -15.19 -8.96
CA ASN A 155 23.13 -14.85 -7.55
C ASN A 155 23.60 -16.10 -6.79
N LYS A 156 24.79 -16.06 -6.23
CA LYS A 156 25.38 -17.17 -5.45
C LYS A 156 24.70 -17.36 -4.09
N ALA A 157 24.18 -16.27 -3.51
CA ALA A 157 23.45 -16.23 -2.25
C ALA A 157 22.01 -15.76 -2.48
N PRO A 158 21.05 -16.09 -1.60
CA PRO A 158 19.70 -15.55 -1.71
C PRO A 158 19.70 -14.04 -1.59
N MET A 159 18.75 -13.38 -2.26
CA MET A 159 18.40 -11.98 -1.97
C MET A 159 17.57 -11.95 -0.70
N ALA A 160 17.83 -10.98 0.16
CA ALA A 160 17.24 -10.86 1.50
C ALA A 160 16.89 -9.41 1.84
N ASP A 161 16.39 -9.20 3.06
CA ASP A 161 16.03 -7.89 3.62
C ASP A 161 14.84 -7.19 2.93
N GLY A 162 14.10 -7.91 2.08
CA GLY A 162 12.81 -7.46 1.59
C GLY A 162 11.71 -7.75 2.61
N TYR A 163 10.91 -6.77 2.97
CA TYR A 163 9.76 -6.92 3.85
C TYR A 163 8.63 -6.03 3.42
N ASP A 164 7.43 -6.51 3.63
CA ASP A 164 6.21 -5.78 3.30
C ASP A 164 5.97 -4.65 4.30
N GLU A 165 5.14 -3.69 3.90
CA GLU A 165 4.68 -2.66 4.80
C GLU A 165 3.90 -3.28 5.98
N GLU A 166 4.03 -2.67 7.14
CA GLU A 166 3.33 -3.10 8.34
C GLU A 166 1.81 -3.08 8.13
N SER A 167 1.15 -4.21 8.38
CA SER A 167 -0.31 -4.31 8.28
C SER A 167 -1.02 -3.45 9.33
N ASP A 168 -2.28 -3.09 9.07
CA ASP A 168 -3.10 -2.32 10.00
C ASP A 168 -3.22 -3.01 11.35
N GLU A 169 -3.38 -4.34 11.35
CA GLU A 169 -3.46 -5.13 12.58
C GLU A 169 -2.17 -5.05 13.42
N ALA A 170 -1.01 -5.15 12.76
CA ALA A 170 0.29 -5.08 13.43
C ALA A 170 0.56 -3.66 13.98
N LEU A 171 0.22 -2.63 13.19
CA LEU A 171 0.32 -1.23 13.62
C LEU A 171 -0.58 -0.94 14.80
N LEU A 172 -1.84 -1.37 14.75
CA LEU A 172 -2.83 -1.18 15.83
C LEU A 172 -2.36 -1.83 17.13
N LYS A 173 -1.84 -3.06 17.06
CA LYS A 173 -1.28 -3.76 18.22
C LYS A 173 -0.11 -3.00 18.83
N ARG A 174 0.79 -2.48 18.02
CA ARG A 174 1.94 -1.69 18.47
C ARG A 174 1.52 -0.36 19.06
N TYR A 175 0.51 0.28 18.45
CA TYR A 175 -0.11 1.52 18.96
C TYR A 175 -0.66 1.32 20.38
N TYR A 176 -1.43 0.27 20.63
CA TYR A 176 -1.95 0.00 21.98
C TYR A 176 -0.87 -0.33 23.01
N ILE A 177 0.19 -1.02 22.61
CA ILE A 177 1.32 -1.29 23.48
C ILE A 177 2.00 0.00 23.91
N GLU A 178 2.18 0.96 22.99
CA GLU A 178 2.87 2.21 23.28
C GLU A 178 2.03 3.13 24.17
N ILE A 179 0.72 3.27 23.91
CA ILE A 179 -0.20 4.01 24.79
C ILE A 179 -0.25 3.39 26.19
N GLY A 180 -0.32 2.06 26.29
CA GLY A 180 -0.29 1.37 27.58
C GLY A 180 0.98 1.65 28.37
N ARG A 181 2.13 1.73 27.71
CA ARG A 181 3.41 2.10 28.33
C ARG A 181 3.46 3.56 28.76
N ALA A 182 2.89 4.48 27.97
CA ALA A 182 2.81 5.89 28.31
C ALA A 182 2.02 6.11 29.59
N SER A 183 0.85 5.47 29.72
CA SER A 183 0.02 5.58 30.92
C SER A 183 0.67 5.00 32.19
N CYS A 184 1.61 4.08 32.07
CA CYS A 184 2.38 3.55 33.19
C CYS A 184 3.55 4.44 33.60
N ARG A 185 4.08 5.27 32.69
CA ARG A 185 5.21 6.20 33.00
C ARG A 185 4.79 7.42 33.80
N GLU A 186 3.55 7.85 33.69
CA GLU A 186 3.06 9.04 34.44
C GLU A 186 2.69 8.74 35.91
N ARG A 187 2.79 7.50 36.38
CA ARG A 187 2.46 7.09 37.75
C ARG A 187 3.68 6.89 38.69
N VAL A 188 4.85 7.41 38.33
CA VAL A 188 6.05 7.36 39.18
C VAL A 188 6.45 8.76 39.60
#